data_28c9e85a617b9fe3a8d091ef18e6489b
#
_entry.id   28c9e85a617b9fe3a8d091ef18e6489b
#
_cell.length_a   1.000
_cell.length_b   1.000
_cell.length_c   1.000
_cell.angle_alpha   90.00
_cell.angle_beta   90.00
_cell.angle_gamma   90.00
#
_symmetry.space_group_name_H-M   'P 1'
#
loop_
_entity.id
_entity.type
_entity.pdbx_description
1 polymer ?
#
loop_
_entity_poly.entity_id
_entity_poly.type
_entity_poly.pdbx_seq_one_letter_code
_entity_poly.pdbx_strand_id
1 'polypeptide(L)'
;MYDLLIIGGGAAGFYAAIQANIENPKLKIAILERGKTVLGKVKVSGGGRCNVTHAAFDLITLTENYPRGKKELLGPFHSHSTGDVMAFFEERDVPLKIELDGRVFPKSNSSPVSYTHLTLPTIYSV
;
A
#
# COMPACT_ATOMS: atom_id res chain seq x y z
N MET A 1 -18.75 -19.44 1.39
CA MET A 1 -19.05 -18.21 2.13
C MET A 1 -17.73 -17.52 2.38
N TYR A 2 -17.62 -16.21 2.20
CA TYR A 2 -16.44 -15.41 2.54
C TYR A 2 -16.58 -14.85 3.96
N ASP A 3 -15.48 -14.77 4.68
CA ASP A 3 -15.45 -14.24 6.05
C ASP A 3 -15.26 -12.72 6.04
N LEU A 4 -14.60 -12.18 5.01
CA LEU A 4 -14.35 -10.74 4.82
C LEU A 4 -14.56 -10.36 3.35
N LEU A 5 -15.39 -9.32 3.14
CA LEU A 5 -15.57 -8.69 1.83
C LEU A 5 -15.05 -7.26 1.87
N ILE A 6 -14.15 -6.93 0.96
CA ILE A 6 -13.55 -5.61 0.83
C ILE A 6 -14.06 -4.96 -0.47
N ILE A 7 -14.61 -3.78 -0.37
CA ILE A 7 -15.13 -3.04 -1.51
C ILE A 7 -14.07 -2.07 -2.01
N GLY A 8 -13.62 -2.28 -3.23
CA GLY A 8 -12.60 -1.50 -3.92
C GLY A 8 -11.24 -2.18 -3.98
N GLY A 9 -10.80 -2.51 -5.19
CA GLY A 9 -9.52 -3.14 -5.49
C GLY A 9 -8.37 -2.14 -5.69
N GLY A 10 -8.33 -1.07 -4.89
CA GLY A 10 -7.23 -0.12 -4.84
C GLY A 10 -6.17 -0.49 -3.79
N ALA A 11 -5.19 0.40 -3.56
CA ALA A 11 -4.11 0.18 -2.59
C ALA A 11 -4.64 -0.14 -1.20
N ALA A 12 -5.61 0.62 -0.70
CA ALA A 12 -6.18 0.41 0.63
C ALA A 12 -6.88 -0.94 0.76
N GLY A 13 -7.64 -1.35 -0.25
CA GLY A 13 -8.34 -2.64 -0.25
C GLY A 13 -7.37 -3.82 -0.24
N PHE A 14 -6.33 -3.78 -1.05
CA PHE A 14 -5.29 -4.81 -1.06
C PHE A 14 -4.50 -4.83 0.25
N TYR A 15 -4.14 -3.65 0.77
CA TYR A 15 -3.44 -3.57 2.05
C TYR A 15 -4.28 -4.16 3.19
N ALA A 16 -5.56 -3.81 3.26
CA ALA A 16 -6.48 -4.37 4.26
C ALA A 16 -6.60 -5.89 4.16
N ALA A 17 -6.70 -6.43 2.93
CA ALA A 17 -6.75 -7.87 2.70
C ALA A 17 -5.48 -8.57 3.18
N ILE A 18 -4.31 -8.00 2.88
CA ILE A 18 -3.01 -8.54 3.28
C ILE A 18 -2.90 -8.54 4.80
N GLN A 19 -3.22 -7.44 5.47
CA GLN A 19 -3.16 -7.36 6.92
C GLN A 19 -4.13 -8.34 7.60
N ALA A 20 -5.36 -8.44 7.10
CA ALA A 20 -6.33 -9.40 7.63
C ALA A 20 -5.85 -10.86 7.46
N ASN A 21 -5.17 -11.17 6.35
CA ASN A 21 -4.60 -12.50 6.13
C ASN A 21 -3.39 -12.78 7.03
N ILE A 22 -2.56 -11.78 7.30
CA ILE A 22 -1.44 -11.91 8.25
C ILE A 22 -1.96 -12.20 9.66
N GLU A 23 -2.99 -11.47 10.11
CA GLU A 23 -3.60 -11.66 11.41
C GLU A 23 -4.31 -13.01 11.55
N ASN A 24 -4.98 -13.45 10.50
CA ASN A 24 -5.65 -14.73 10.46
C ASN A 24 -5.63 -15.38 9.06
N PRO A 25 -4.65 -16.24 8.79
CA PRO A 25 -4.49 -16.89 7.47
C PRO A 25 -5.64 -17.83 7.06
N LYS A 26 -6.56 -18.13 7.97
CA LYS A 26 -7.72 -18.99 7.69
C LYS A 26 -8.91 -18.22 7.11
N LEU A 27 -8.86 -16.89 7.13
CA LEU A 27 -9.94 -16.06 6.57
C LEU A 27 -10.05 -16.23 5.06
N LYS A 28 -11.28 -16.46 4.61
CA LYS A 28 -11.64 -16.41 3.18
C LYS A 28 -11.97 -14.96 2.83
N ILE A 29 -11.05 -14.30 2.18
CA ILE A 29 -11.14 -12.86 1.87
C ILE A 29 -11.44 -12.69 0.38
N ALA A 30 -12.39 -11.81 0.05
CA ALA A 30 -12.64 -11.38 -1.33
C ALA A 30 -12.59 -9.86 -1.44
N ILE A 31 -12.03 -9.39 -2.56
CA ILE A 31 -12.04 -7.98 -2.94
C ILE A 31 -13.00 -7.83 -4.12
N LEU A 32 -13.98 -6.94 -3.97
CA LEU A 32 -14.91 -6.58 -5.04
C LEU A 32 -14.46 -5.28 -5.69
N GLU A 33 -14.17 -5.32 -6.99
CA GLU A 33 -13.77 -4.15 -7.78
C GLU A 33 -14.77 -3.92 -8.91
N ARG A 34 -15.27 -2.69 -9.01
CA ARG A 34 -16.19 -2.27 -10.08
C ARG A 34 -15.49 -2.11 -11.43
N GLY A 35 -14.23 -1.72 -11.40
CA GLY A 35 -13.43 -1.49 -12.60
C GLY A 35 -12.93 -2.79 -13.24
N LYS A 36 -12.47 -2.70 -14.49
CA LYS A 36 -11.92 -3.84 -15.21
C LYS A 36 -10.56 -4.33 -14.66
N THR A 37 -9.88 -3.49 -13.90
CA THR A 37 -8.54 -3.78 -13.36
C THR A 37 -8.42 -3.30 -11.92
N VAL A 38 -7.77 -4.11 -11.09
CA VAL A 38 -7.40 -3.72 -9.73
C VAL A 38 -6.12 -2.87 -9.74
N LEU A 39 -5.88 -2.14 -8.66
CA LEU A 39 -4.66 -1.34 -8.43
C LEU A 39 -4.36 -0.31 -9.54
N GLY A 40 -5.38 0.13 -10.28
CA GLY A 40 -5.21 1.03 -11.42
C GLY A 40 -4.46 2.33 -11.08
N LYS A 41 -4.75 2.96 -9.93
CA LYS A 41 -4.04 4.17 -9.49
C LYS A 41 -2.61 3.88 -9.04
N VAL A 42 -2.34 2.73 -8.44
CA VAL A 42 -0.98 2.30 -8.09
C VAL A 42 -0.15 2.14 -9.36
N LYS A 43 -0.73 1.53 -10.39
CA LYS A 43 -0.07 1.29 -11.67
C LYS A 43 0.42 2.58 -12.34
N VAL A 44 -0.34 3.67 -12.26
CA VAL A 44 0.02 4.95 -12.89
C VAL A 44 0.73 5.92 -11.95
N SER A 45 0.79 5.64 -10.66
CA SER A 45 1.42 6.53 -9.68
C SER A 45 2.90 6.72 -9.97
N GLY A 46 3.41 7.91 -9.66
CA GLY A 46 4.81 8.25 -9.90
C GLY A 46 5.24 8.09 -11.37
N GLY A 47 4.33 8.30 -12.32
CA GLY A 47 4.61 8.12 -13.75
C GLY A 47 4.81 6.65 -14.15
N GLY A 48 4.10 5.73 -13.53
CA GLY A 48 4.21 4.28 -13.78
C GLY A 48 5.32 3.58 -13.01
N ARG A 49 6.00 4.29 -12.10
CA ARG A 49 7.09 3.74 -11.26
C ARG A 49 6.62 3.25 -9.89
N CYS A 50 5.37 3.53 -9.50
CA CYS A 50 4.81 3.28 -8.17
C CYS A 50 5.51 4.14 -7.08
N ASN A 51 5.07 5.39 -6.89
CA ASN A 51 5.50 6.16 -5.73
C ASN A 51 4.88 5.54 -4.47
N VAL A 52 5.71 4.88 -3.67
CA VAL A 52 5.30 4.11 -2.50
C VAL A 52 4.94 5.03 -1.34
N THR A 53 5.83 5.96 -1.01
CA THR A 53 5.69 6.91 0.09
C THR A 53 6.66 8.08 -0.10
N HIS A 54 6.76 8.93 0.92
CA HIS A 54 7.77 9.99 1.03
C HIS A 54 8.62 9.74 2.27
N ALA A 55 9.93 9.97 2.17
CA ALA A 55 10.90 9.74 3.24
C ALA A 55 10.82 10.79 4.37
N ALA A 56 9.63 11.01 4.90
CA ALA A 56 9.36 11.83 6.08
C ALA A 56 9.21 10.90 7.29
N PHE A 57 10.30 10.67 8.01
CA PHE A 57 10.33 9.73 9.13
C PHE A 57 9.86 10.35 10.45
N ASP A 58 9.92 11.67 10.58
CA ASP A 58 9.34 12.39 11.69
C ASP A 58 7.84 12.56 11.49
N LEU A 59 7.04 12.18 12.49
CA LEU A 59 5.57 12.17 12.39
C LEU A 59 4.97 13.56 12.19
N ILE A 60 5.56 14.59 12.80
CA ILE A 60 5.08 15.96 12.67
C ILE A 60 5.31 16.42 11.23
N THR A 61 6.53 16.26 10.73
CA THR A 61 6.89 16.56 9.34
C THR A 61 6.03 15.79 8.35
N LEU A 62 5.76 14.50 8.62
CA LEU A 62 4.89 13.68 7.77
C LEU A 62 3.47 14.26 7.73
N THR A 63 2.89 14.60 8.87
CA THR A 63 1.52 15.13 8.93
C THR A 63 1.39 16.52 8.32
N GLU A 64 2.46 17.32 8.25
CA GLU A 64 2.45 18.62 7.60
C GLU A 64 2.18 18.56 6.10
N ASN A 65 2.43 17.43 5.47
CA ASN A 65 2.09 17.19 4.07
C ASN A 65 0.58 16.97 3.82
N TYR A 66 -0.22 16.94 4.89
CA TYR A 66 -1.67 16.75 4.81
C TYR A 66 -2.40 18.05 5.18
N PRO A 67 -2.82 18.88 4.21
CA PRO A 67 -3.52 20.14 4.49
C PRO A 67 -4.83 19.96 5.25
N ARG A 68 -5.43 18.78 5.11
CA ARG A 68 -6.64 18.34 5.83
C ARG A 68 -6.36 17.02 6.53
N GLY A 69 -6.85 16.87 7.76
CA GLY A 69 -6.68 15.65 8.54
C GLY A 69 -5.32 15.52 9.24
N LYS A 70 -4.51 16.58 9.31
CA LYS A 70 -3.20 16.58 9.98
C LYS A 70 -3.28 16.05 11.42
N LYS A 71 -4.24 16.52 12.21
CA LYS A 71 -4.41 16.12 13.62
C LYS A 71 -4.93 14.69 13.74
N GLU A 72 -5.86 14.31 12.88
CA GLU A 72 -6.50 13.00 12.85
C GLU A 72 -5.53 11.89 12.41
N LEU A 73 -4.57 12.23 11.53
CA LEU A 73 -3.58 11.28 11.03
C LEU A 73 -2.42 11.03 11.99
N LEU A 74 -2.19 11.90 12.97
CA LEU A 74 -1.08 11.73 13.90
C LEU A 74 -1.17 10.38 14.66
N GLY A 75 -2.35 10.00 15.13
CA GLY A 75 -2.57 8.72 15.80
C GLY A 75 -2.28 7.52 14.90
N PRO A 76 -2.92 7.40 13.72
CA PRO A 76 -2.64 6.34 12.76
C PRO A 76 -1.16 6.25 12.36
N PHE A 77 -0.46 7.35 12.17
CA PHE A 77 0.96 7.35 11.81
C PHE A 77 1.89 6.91 12.95
N HIS A 78 1.46 6.98 14.20
CA HIS A 78 2.18 6.33 15.30
C HIS A 78 2.18 4.81 15.17
N SER A 79 1.11 4.25 14.64
CA SER A 79 0.98 2.79 14.46
C SER A 79 1.48 2.30 13.10
N HIS A 80 1.52 3.18 12.10
CA HIS A 80 1.91 2.84 10.73
C HIS A 80 2.55 4.05 10.04
N SER A 81 3.86 4.15 10.17
CA SER A 81 4.69 5.26 9.70
C SER A 81 5.24 5.03 8.28
N THR A 82 5.99 5.99 7.78
CA THR A 82 6.77 5.84 6.53
C THR A 82 7.70 4.64 6.58
N GLY A 83 8.37 4.41 7.72
CA GLY A 83 9.26 3.26 7.90
C GLY A 83 8.52 1.93 7.79
N ASP A 84 7.33 1.83 8.37
CA ASP A 84 6.49 0.61 8.29
C ASP A 84 6.03 0.34 6.86
N VAL A 85 5.67 1.39 6.10
CA VAL A 85 5.36 1.24 4.67
C VAL A 85 6.56 0.73 3.89
N MET A 86 7.75 1.27 4.13
CA MET A 86 8.96 0.81 3.44
C MET A 86 9.26 -0.65 3.79
N ALA A 87 9.23 -1.02 5.07
CA ALA A 87 9.43 -2.39 5.53
C ALA A 87 8.43 -3.35 4.88
N PHE A 88 7.15 -2.97 4.81
CA PHE A 88 6.11 -3.76 4.16
C PHE A 88 6.44 -4.17 2.71
N PHE A 89 7.02 -3.27 1.93
CA PHE A 89 7.43 -3.56 0.56
C PHE A 89 8.73 -4.38 0.51
N GLU A 90 9.73 -4.03 1.31
CA GLU A 90 11.03 -4.71 1.31
C GLU A 90 10.92 -6.17 1.79
N GLU A 91 10.09 -6.45 2.80
CA GLU A 91 9.78 -7.81 3.26
C GLU A 91 9.07 -8.68 2.21
N ARG A 92 8.57 -8.06 1.15
CA ARG A 92 7.91 -8.72 0.00
C ARG A 92 8.75 -8.68 -1.27
N ASP A 93 10.07 -8.63 -1.10
CA ASP A 93 11.04 -8.63 -2.21
C ASP A 93 10.86 -7.46 -3.20
N VAL A 94 10.37 -6.31 -2.70
CA VAL A 94 10.31 -5.07 -3.46
C VAL A 94 11.32 -4.08 -2.87
N PRO A 95 12.61 -4.14 -3.26
CA PRO A 95 13.63 -3.23 -2.75
C PRO A 95 13.33 -1.80 -3.18
N LEU A 96 13.45 -0.88 -2.24
CA LEU A 96 13.14 0.53 -2.41
C LEU A 96 14.39 1.40 -2.58
N LYS A 97 14.20 2.58 -3.14
CA LYS A 97 15.17 3.68 -3.18
C LYS A 97 14.48 5.00 -2.83
N ILE A 98 15.22 5.89 -2.18
CA ILE A 98 14.80 7.26 -1.88
C ILE A 98 15.46 8.17 -2.92
N GLU A 99 14.67 8.99 -3.60
CA GLU A 99 15.17 10.02 -4.51
C GLU A 99 15.53 11.30 -3.74
N LEU A 100 16.26 12.21 -4.39
CA LEU A 100 16.75 13.44 -3.76
C LEU A 100 15.65 14.34 -3.22
N ASP A 101 14.47 14.27 -3.80
CA ASP A 101 13.28 15.02 -3.36
C ASP A 101 12.46 14.29 -2.27
N GLY A 102 12.98 13.20 -1.74
CA GLY A 102 12.36 12.42 -0.67
C GLY A 102 11.29 11.42 -1.14
N ARG A 103 10.95 11.37 -2.41
CA ARG A 103 10.02 10.35 -2.92
C ARG A 103 10.66 8.96 -2.88
N VAL A 104 9.85 7.97 -2.55
CA VAL A 104 10.30 6.58 -2.43
C VAL A 104 9.70 5.74 -3.55
N PHE A 105 10.58 5.05 -4.29
CA PHE A 105 10.20 4.21 -5.41
C PHE A 105 10.83 2.82 -5.31
N PRO A 106 10.23 1.80 -5.94
CA PRO A 106 10.91 0.54 -6.17
C PRO A 106 12.18 0.75 -7.00
N LYS A 107 13.25 0.03 -6.67
CA LYS A 107 14.50 0.08 -7.46
C LYS A 107 14.29 -0.34 -8.91
N SER A 108 13.30 -1.18 -9.18
CA SER A 108 12.91 -1.59 -10.53
C SER A 108 12.39 -0.46 -11.40
N ASN A 109 11.97 0.67 -10.81
CA ASN A 109 11.23 1.74 -11.49
C ASN A 109 10.00 1.26 -12.27
N SER A 110 9.38 0.17 -11.85
CA SER A 110 8.26 -0.48 -12.54
C SER A 110 7.14 -0.81 -11.55
N SER A 111 5.97 -0.19 -11.73
CA SER A 111 4.81 -0.48 -10.91
C SER A 111 4.26 -1.91 -11.07
N PRO A 112 4.30 -2.56 -12.26
CA PRO A 112 3.93 -3.96 -12.39
C PRO A 112 4.69 -4.90 -11.45
N VAL A 113 5.98 -4.70 -11.27
CA VAL A 113 6.79 -5.49 -10.32
C VAL A 113 6.25 -5.33 -8.91
N SER A 114 5.97 -4.09 -8.48
CA SER A 114 5.49 -3.81 -7.13
C SER A 114 4.14 -4.46 -6.85
N TYR A 115 3.15 -4.34 -7.74
CA TYR A 115 1.82 -4.88 -7.44
C TYR A 115 1.74 -6.40 -7.61
N THR A 116 2.59 -7.02 -8.41
CA THR A 116 2.66 -8.49 -8.52
C THR A 116 3.04 -9.11 -7.17
N HIS A 117 3.93 -8.48 -6.42
CA HIS A 117 4.31 -8.91 -5.08
C HIS A 117 3.26 -8.58 -3.99
N LEU A 118 2.30 -7.69 -4.29
CA LEU A 118 1.20 -7.36 -3.38
C LEU A 118 0.00 -8.33 -3.52
N THR A 119 -0.03 -9.17 -4.52
CA THR A 119 -1.10 -10.15 -4.70
C THR A 119 -0.77 -11.42 -3.93
N LEU A 120 -1.60 -11.74 -2.94
CA LEU A 120 -1.52 -13.02 -2.25
C LEU A 120 -2.23 -14.12 -3.06
N PRO A 121 -1.74 -15.38 -3.00
CA PRO A 121 -2.32 -16.50 -3.75
C PRO A 121 -3.80 -16.80 -3.41
N THR A 122 -4.32 -16.22 -2.34
CA THR A 122 -5.66 -16.46 -1.78
C THR A 122 -6.66 -15.34 -1.98
N ILE A 123 -6.32 -14.26 -2.72
CA ILE A 123 -7.24 -13.15 -2.97
C ILE A 123 -7.94 -13.38 -4.31
N TYR A 124 -9.24 -13.64 -4.26
CA TYR A 124 -10.08 -13.70 -5.45
C TYR A 124 -10.58 -12.29 -5.76
N SER A 125 -10.24 -11.75 -6.94
CA SER A 125 -10.92 -10.59 -7.51
C SER A 125 -12.12 -11.06 -8.32
N VAL A 126 -13.29 -10.59 -8.00
CA VAL A 126 -14.52 -10.85 -8.76
C VAL A 126 -15.00 -9.54 -9.35
#